data_17cce96c5ca482b65a9fbe47b05bc3a6
#
_entry.id   17cce96c5ca482b65a9fbe47b05bc3a6
#
_cell.length_a   1.000
_cell.length_b   1.000
_cell.length_c   1.000
_cell.angle_alpha   90.00
_cell.angle_beta   90.00
_cell.angle_gamma   90.00
#
_symmetry.space_group_name_H-M   'P 1'
#
loop_
_entity.id
_entity.type
_entity.pdbx_description
1 polymer ?
#
loop_
_entity_poly.entity_id
_entity_poly.type
_entity_poly.pdbx_seq_one_letter_code
_entity_poly.pdbx_strand_id
1 'polypeptide(L)'
;MNILKNKKLIISYIILGLVFILMGSSNNNPSTYMERIFKPIYFKNGIFYYSTIISIVLVYYSLKNINDEKKVKYINSFLSRLIVAIIFMAVSAWLNTYTTKIYKSFSNNLNAIYMNRDETSMEFDCEKNKITVKGKISIINCSNEIQEFKIKVKTPPLVKSQIKKDYFVLSKKVKIYPRQKRDLYINEEFDYKLKENSIFYDENIFEYVLFNDKDQIIFKGSSDYYFEENMY
;
A
#
# COMPACT_ATOMS: atom_id res chain seq x y z
N MET A 1 -9.16 38.17 24.42
CA MET A 1 -9.96 37.46 23.38
C MET A 1 -9.14 36.94 22.19
N ASN A 2 -8.05 37.63 21.79
CA ASN A 2 -7.24 37.17 20.60
C ASN A 2 -6.41 35.91 20.80
N ILE A 3 -5.90 35.62 21.99
CA ILE A 3 -4.99 34.47 22.23
C ILE A 3 -5.72 33.13 22.07
N LEU A 4 -6.95 32.99 22.60
CA LEU A 4 -7.74 31.76 22.47
C LEU A 4 -8.17 31.49 21.01
N LYS A 5 -8.46 32.54 20.26
CA LYS A 5 -8.80 32.50 18.86
C LYS A 5 -7.64 31.97 18.00
N ASN A 6 -6.45 32.52 18.21
CA ASN A 6 -5.24 32.04 17.53
C ASN A 6 -4.90 30.59 17.86
N LYS A 7 -5.13 30.13 19.10
CA LYS A 7 -4.92 28.72 19.50
C LYS A 7 -5.80 27.75 18.71
N LYS A 8 -7.13 28.04 18.57
CA LYS A 8 -8.03 27.15 17.79
C LYS A 8 -7.62 27.04 16.34
N LEU A 9 -7.20 28.14 15.71
CA LEU A 9 -6.71 28.13 14.34
C LEU A 9 -5.42 27.29 14.21
N ILE A 10 -4.46 27.50 15.08
CA ILE A 10 -3.20 26.75 15.07
C ILE A 10 -3.47 25.25 15.24
N ILE A 11 -4.30 24.87 16.20
CA ILE A 11 -4.67 23.46 16.42
C ILE A 11 -5.34 22.89 15.16
N SER A 12 -6.24 23.62 14.50
CA SER A 12 -6.91 23.14 13.29
C SER A 12 -5.91 22.91 12.14
N TYR A 13 -4.95 23.79 11.93
CA TYR A 13 -3.91 23.57 10.92
C TYR A 13 -2.99 22.39 11.27
N ILE A 14 -2.65 22.23 12.57
CA ILE A 14 -1.88 21.07 13.03
C ILE A 14 -2.65 19.76 12.75
N ILE A 15 -3.96 19.71 13.08
CA ILE A 15 -4.80 18.53 12.81
C ILE A 15 -4.84 18.22 11.30
N LEU A 16 -5.04 19.23 10.45
CA LEU A 16 -5.02 19.03 8.99
C LEU A 16 -3.68 18.48 8.52
N GLY A 17 -2.57 19.01 9.01
CA GLY A 17 -1.22 18.52 8.70
C GLY A 17 -1.00 17.09 9.19
N LEU A 18 -1.46 16.75 10.38
CA LEU A 18 -1.37 15.39 10.94
C LEU A 18 -2.21 14.40 10.12
N VAL A 19 -3.46 14.75 9.78
CA VAL A 19 -4.30 13.88 8.95
C VAL A 19 -3.66 13.69 7.58
N PHE A 20 -3.13 14.75 6.96
CA PHE A 20 -2.41 14.64 5.68
C PHE A 20 -1.26 13.63 5.75
N ILE A 21 -0.43 13.68 6.78
CA ILE A 21 0.69 12.74 6.96
C ILE A 21 0.18 11.31 7.24
N LEU A 22 -0.80 11.18 8.13
CA LEU A 22 -1.31 9.88 8.56
C LEU A 22 -2.11 9.14 7.49
N MET A 23 -2.67 9.85 6.51
CA MET A 23 -3.28 9.25 5.31
C MET A 23 -2.26 8.72 4.31
N GLY A 24 -0.99 9.02 4.50
CA GLY A 24 0.10 8.43 3.72
C GLY A 24 0.30 6.94 4.05
N SER A 25 0.88 6.22 3.10
CA SER A 25 1.35 4.85 3.28
C SER A 25 2.78 4.72 2.80
N SER A 26 3.49 3.72 3.30
CA SER A 26 4.74 3.33 2.64
C SER A 26 4.39 2.56 1.35
N ASN A 27 5.18 2.76 0.31
CA ASN A 27 4.97 2.00 -0.94
C ASN A 27 5.06 0.47 -0.74
N ASN A 28 5.77 0.05 0.28
CA ASN A 28 5.99 -1.35 0.61
C ASN A 28 4.78 -2.04 1.27
N ASN A 29 3.95 -1.24 1.96
CA ASN A 29 2.75 -1.72 2.64
C ASN A 29 1.58 -0.80 2.28
N PRO A 30 0.45 -1.32 1.81
CA PRO A 30 -0.72 -0.53 1.40
C PRO A 30 -1.41 0.19 2.56
N SER A 31 -1.32 -0.34 3.79
CA SER A 31 -1.97 0.28 4.95
C SER A 31 -1.45 1.68 5.20
N THR A 32 -2.36 2.63 5.34
CA THR A 32 -2.03 4.00 5.73
C THR A 32 -1.44 4.04 7.14
N TYR A 33 -0.72 5.10 7.48
CA TYR A 33 -0.24 5.26 8.86
C TYR A 33 -1.41 5.38 9.84
N MET A 34 -2.54 5.94 9.42
CA MET A 34 -3.78 6.01 10.20
C MET A 34 -4.34 4.61 10.49
N GLU A 35 -4.37 3.70 9.51
CA GLU A 35 -4.81 2.30 9.69
C GLU A 35 -3.88 1.48 10.58
N ARG A 36 -2.61 1.83 10.66
CA ARG A 36 -1.68 1.18 11.58
C ARG A 36 -1.93 1.57 13.04
N ILE A 37 -2.43 2.79 13.28
CA ILE A 37 -2.83 3.28 14.61
C ILE A 37 -4.22 2.76 14.95
N PHE A 38 -5.17 2.92 14.04
CA PHE A 38 -6.57 2.50 14.14
C PHE A 38 -6.79 1.29 13.25
N LYS A 39 -6.41 0.11 13.74
CA LYS A 39 -6.49 -1.14 12.99
C LYS A 39 -7.92 -1.40 12.53
N PRO A 40 -8.14 -1.80 11.25
CA PRO A 40 -9.46 -2.13 10.76
C PRO A 40 -10.09 -3.26 11.57
N ILE A 41 -11.43 -3.32 11.58
CA ILE A 41 -12.19 -4.39 12.21
C ILE A 41 -12.51 -5.43 11.14
N TYR A 42 -12.09 -6.66 11.39
CA TYR A 42 -12.30 -7.79 10.48
C TYR A 42 -13.58 -8.53 10.84
N PHE A 43 -14.41 -8.76 9.83
CA PHE A 43 -15.63 -9.58 9.92
C PHE A 43 -15.47 -10.79 8.99
N LYS A 44 -16.30 -11.82 9.17
CA LYS A 44 -16.28 -13.01 8.32
C LYS A 44 -16.40 -12.68 6.81
N ASN A 45 -17.14 -11.63 6.46
CA ASN A 45 -17.46 -11.28 5.07
C ASN A 45 -16.95 -9.88 4.68
N GLY A 46 -16.01 -9.27 5.42
CA GLY A 46 -15.52 -7.94 5.06
C GLY A 46 -14.66 -7.28 6.13
N ILE A 47 -14.12 -6.14 5.76
CA ILE A 47 -13.22 -5.33 6.59
C ILE A 47 -13.81 -3.93 6.74
N PHE A 48 -13.87 -3.44 7.97
CA PHE A 48 -14.37 -2.11 8.27
C PHE A 48 -13.24 -1.15 8.64
N TYR A 49 -12.95 -0.20 7.76
CA TYR A 49 -11.92 0.83 7.92
C TYR A 49 -12.47 2.08 8.61
N TYR A 50 -12.68 2.03 9.92
CA TYR A 50 -13.19 3.20 10.67
C TYR A 50 -12.17 4.35 10.78
N SER A 51 -10.91 4.13 10.50
CA SER A 51 -9.86 5.14 10.41
C SER A 51 -10.19 6.26 9.41
N THR A 52 -10.83 5.91 8.28
CA THR A 52 -11.30 6.87 7.29
C THR A 52 -12.38 7.79 7.85
N ILE A 53 -13.31 7.24 8.63
CA ILE A 53 -14.37 8.03 9.28
C ILE A 53 -13.76 9.01 10.28
N ILE A 54 -12.82 8.54 11.12
CA ILE A 54 -12.10 9.39 12.08
C ILE A 54 -11.41 10.54 11.33
N SER A 55 -10.73 10.25 10.23
CA SER A 55 -10.03 11.26 9.43
C SER A 55 -10.98 12.32 8.88
N ILE A 56 -12.13 11.91 8.32
CA ILE A 56 -13.16 12.83 7.82
C ILE A 56 -13.69 13.73 8.96
N VAL A 57 -13.95 13.16 10.12
CA VAL A 57 -14.43 13.91 11.30
C VAL A 57 -13.39 14.94 11.75
N LEU A 58 -12.13 14.57 11.83
CA LEU A 58 -11.03 15.49 12.23
C LEU A 58 -10.87 16.65 11.23
N VAL A 59 -10.90 16.35 9.93
CA VAL A 59 -10.85 17.38 8.88
C VAL A 59 -12.08 18.30 8.96
N TYR A 60 -13.28 17.73 9.09
CA TYR A 60 -14.53 18.50 9.21
C TYR A 60 -14.47 19.47 10.39
N TYR A 61 -14.06 19.01 11.58
CA TYR A 61 -13.94 19.87 12.76
C TYR A 61 -12.89 20.97 12.56
N SER A 62 -11.78 20.67 11.93
CA SER A 62 -10.74 21.66 11.62
C SER A 62 -11.27 22.73 10.67
N LEU A 63 -11.99 22.34 9.61
CA LEU A 63 -12.63 23.27 8.67
C LEU A 63 -13.70 24.14 9.34
N LYS A 64 -14.50 23.55 10.26
CA LYS A 64 -15.48 24.29 11.05
C LYS A 64 -14.79 25.38 11.89
N ASN A 65 -13.76 25.03 12.64
CA ASN A 65 -13.05 26.00 13.47
C ASN A 65 -12.38 27.11 12.63
N ILE A 66 -11.81 26.77 11.47
CA ILE A 66 -11.26 27.76 10.53
C ILE A 66 -12.35 28.71 10.04
N ASN A 67 -13.53 28.17 9.67
CA ASN A 67 -14.63 28.99 9.21
C ASN A 67 -15.18 29.91 10.31
N ASP A 68 -15.33 29.41 11.53
CA ASP A 68 -15.83 30.19 12.65
C ASP A 68 -14.94 31.43 12.92
N GLU A 69 -13.64 31.31 12.66
CA GLU A 69 -12.66 32.37 12.88
C GLU A 69 -12.42 33.27 11.64
N LYS A 70 -12.35 32.68 10.45
CA LYS A 70 -11.95 33.37 9.21
C LYS A 70 -13.11 33.69 8.27
N LYS A 71 -14.33 33.18 8.53
CA LYS A 71 -15.53 33.39 7.71
C LYS A 71 -15.30 33.04 6.23
N VAL A 72 -14.75 31.88 5.97
CA VAL A 72 -14.40 31.42 4.62
C VAL A 72 -15.67 31.02 3.85
N LYS A 73 -15.97 31.72 2.75
CA LYS A 73 -17.19 31.56 1.96
C LYS A 73 -17.47 30.11 1.52
N TYR A 74 -16.42 29.38 1.16
CA TYR A 74 -16.54 28.02 0.57
C TYR A 74 -16.75 26.90 1.60
N ILE A 75 -16.61 27.17 2.90
CA ILE A 75 -16.79 26.19 3.98
C ILE A 75 -17.80 26.68 5.04
N ASN A 76 -18.77 27.48 4.63
CA ASN A 76 -19.74 28.11 5.54
C ASN A 76 -20.88 27.15 5.95
N SER A 77 -21.25 26.16 5.12
CA SER A 77 -22.30 25.20 5.40
C SER A 77 -21.77 23.83 5.82
N PHE A 78 -22.65 23.00 6.42
CA PHE A 78 -22.32 21.61 6.76
C PHE A 78 -21.87 20.82 5.53
N LEU A 79 -22.69 20.89 4.46
CA LEU A 79 -22.44 20.12 3.24
C LEU A 79 -21.16 20.55 2.55
N SER A 80 -20.88 21.85 2.46
CA SER A 80 -19.65 22.34 1.84
C SER A 80 -18.40 21.88 2.60
N ARG A 81 -18.43 21.87 3.93
CA ARG A 81 -17.32 21.33 4.74
C ARG A 81 -17.11 19.85 4.52
N LEU A 82 -18.17 19.06 4.41
CA LEU A 82 -18.09 17.63 4.14
C LEU A 82 -17.46 17.36 2.76
N ILE A 83 -17.91 18.08 1.73
CA ILE A 83 -17.36 17.96 0.38
C ILE A 83 -15.88 18.33 0.37
N VAL A 84 -15.50 19.46 1.00
CA VAL A 84 -14.10 19.88 1.09
C VAL A 84 -13.27 18.88 1.87
N ALA A 85 -13.80 18.24 2.92
CA ALA A 85 -13.11 17.20 3.65
C ALA A 85 -12.82 15.97 2.77
N ILE A 86 -13.80 15.52 1.98
CA ILE A 86 -13.62 14.40 1.04
C ILE A 86 -12.56 14.75 -0.03
N ILE A 87 -12.63 15.95 -0.61
CA ILE A 87 -11.65 16.41 -1.59
C ILE A 87 -10.26 16.48 -0.95
N PHE A 88 -10.14 16.99 0.28
CA PHE A 88 -8.88 17.04 1.01
C PHE A 88 -8.27 15.64 1.18
N MET A 89 -9.08 14.64 1.53
CA MET A 89 -8.62 13.26 1.66
C MET A 89 -8.10 12.70 0.33
N ALA A 90 -8.85 12.89 -0.76
CA ALA A 90 -8.44 12.43 -2.10
C ALA A 90 -7.13 13.09 -2.58
N VAL A 91 -7.03 14.41 -2.41
CA VAL A 91 -5.82 15.17 -2.76
C VAL A 91 -4.63 14.74 -1.89
N SER A 92 -4.86 14.48 -0.59
CA SER A 92 -3.81 13.99 0.31
C SER A 92 -3.27 12.64 -0.14
N ALA A 93 -4.13 11.69 -0.52
CA ALA A 93 -3.72 10.38 -1.02
C ALA A 93 -2.88 10.51 -2.31
N TRP A 94 -3.32 11.36 -3.24
CA TRP A 94 -2.59 11.63 -4.48
C TRP A 94 -1.20 12.26 -4.23
N LEU A 95 -1.12 13.30 -3.39
CA LEU A 95 0.14 13.95 -3.03
C LEU A 95 1.10 12.98 -2.31
N ASN A 96 0.58 12.09 -1.45
CA ASN A 96 1.40 11.08 -0.79
C ASN A 96 2.10 10.13 -1.77
N THR A 97 1.48 9.82 -2.90
CA THR A 97 2.12 9.03 -3.98
C THR A 97 3.35 9.75 -4.55
N TYR A 98 3.25 11.04 -4.80
CA TYR A 98 4.38 11.87 -5.29
C TYR A 98 5.49 11.99 -4.25
N THR A 99 5.14 12.32 -3.02
CA THR A 99 6.13 12.45 -1.93
C THR A 99 6.87 11.15 -1.69
N THR A 100 6.19 10.00 -1.80
CA THR A 100 6.82 8.68 -1.68
C THR A 100 7.84 8.44 -2.81
N LYS A 101 7.53 8.79 -4.06
CA LYS A 101 8.48 8.67 -5.18
C LYS A 101 9.70 9.58 -4.99
N ILE A 102 9.48 10.82 -4.52
CA ILE A 102 10.55 11.76 -4.19
C ILE A 102 11.42 11.18 -3.07
N TYR A 103 10.82 10.71 -1.97
CA TYR A 103 11.56 10.08 -0.87
C TYR A 103 12.41 8.90 -1.36
N LYS A 104 11.83 7.99 -2.18
CA LYS A 104 12.55 6.85 -2.75
C LYS A 104 13.69 7.27 -3.69
N SER A 105 13.62 8.46 -4.30
CA SER A 105 14.71 8.96 -5.15
C SER A 105 15.98 9.32 -4.38
N PHE A 106 15.88 9.57 -3.08
CA PHE A 106 17.00 9.78 -2.17
C PHE A 106 17.43 8.51 -1.42
N SER A 107 16.68 7.41 -1.60
CA SER A 107 17.00 6.13 -0.96
C SER A 107 18.06 5.38 -1.76
N ASN A 108 18.84 4.55 -1.06
CA ASN A 108 19.88 3.72 -1.66
C ASN A 108 19.37 2.29 -1.90
N ASN A 109 20.05 1.56 -2.78
CA ASN A 109 19.81 0.15 -3.08
C ASN A 109 18.34 -0.14 -3.45
N LEU A 110 17.83 -1.31 -3.04
CA LEU A 110 16.47 -1.75 -3.35
C LEU A 110 15.38 -0.86 -2.71
N ASN A 111 15.70 -0.06 -1.69
CA ASN A 111 14.76 0.90 -1.12
C ASN A 111 14.34 2.01 -2.10
N ALA A 112 15.15 2.25 -3.15
CA ALA A 112 14.82 3.18 -4.22
C ALA A 112 13.80 2.64 -5.23
N ILE A 113 13.41 1.36 -5.14
CA ILE A 113 12.40 0.77 -6.02
C ILE A 113 11.00 1.15 -5.51
N TYR A 114 10.21 1.74 -6.40
CA TYR A 114 8.78 2.02 -6.21
C TYR A 114 7.96 0.95 -6.92
N MET A 115 7.00 0.34 -6.23
CA MET A 115 6.02 -0.57 -6.82
C MET A 115 4.77 0.21 -7.26
N ASN A 116 4.37 0.05 -8.51
CA ASN A 116 3.05 0.52 -8.96
C ASN A 116 2.03 -0.58 -8.65
N ARG A 117 1.31 -0.42 -7.52
CA ARG A 117 0.42 -1.45 -7.01
C ARG A 117 -0.75 -1.72 -7.95
N ASP A 118 -1.33 -0.68 -8.53
CA ASP A 118 -2.50 -0.77 -9.41
C ASP A 118 -2.19 -1.52 -10.73
N GLU A 119 -0.91 -1.64 -11.09
CA GLU A 119 -0.44 -2.34 -12.28
C GLU A 119 0.27 -3.66 -11.93
N THR A 120 0.20 -4.11 -10.69
CA THR A 120 0.85 -5.34 -10.20
C THR A 120 -0.21 -6.34 -9.80
N SER A 121 -0.11 -7.57 -10.32
CA SER A 121 -1.02 -8.68 -10.02
C SER A 121 -0.26 -9.99 -9.94
N MET A 122 -0.77 -10.93 -9.14
CA MET A 122 -0.23 -12.28 -8.97
C MET A 122 -1.34 -13.31 -8.96
N GLU A 123 -1.07 -14.45 -9.56
CA GLU A 123 -1.95 -15.61 -9.63
C GLU A 123 -1.16 -16.89 -9.38
N PHE A 124 -1.75 -17.84 -8.67
CA PHE A 124 -1.22 -19.18 -8.46
C PHE A 124 -2.18 -20.20 -9.03
N ASP A 125 -1.71 -20.93 -10.01
CA ASP A 125 -2.45 -22.03 -10.64
C ASP A 125 -1.82 -23.34 -10.19
N CYS A 126 -2.59 -24.14 -9.47
CA CYS A 126 -2.10 -25.35 -8.79
C CYS A 126 -2.74 -26.59 -9.39
N GLU A 127 -1.96 -27.35 -10.13
CA GLU A 127 -2.28 -28.67 -10.64
C GLU A 127 -1.63 -29.77 -9.78
N LYS A 128 -2.07 -31.05 -9.92
CA LYS A 128 -1.58 -32.16 -9.08
C LYS A 128 -0.06 -32.28 -8.94
N ASN A 129 0.67 -31.96 -9.99
CA ASN A 129 2.12 -32.17 -10.03
C ASN A 129 2.91 -30.88 -10.20
N LYS A 130 2.26 -29.74 -10.34
CA LYS A 130 2.95 -28.46 -10.55
C LYS A 130 2.17 -27.27 -10.01
N ILE A 131 2.92 -26.24 -9.68
CA ILE A 131 2.40 -24.92 -9.30
C ILE A 131 2.95 -23.93 -10.30
N THR A 132 2.08 -23.19 -10.97
CA THR A 132 2.45 -22.12 -11.87
C THR A 132 2.19 -20.77 -11.19
N VAL A 133 3.25 -19.95 -11.10
CA VAL A 133 3.15 -18.57 -10.63
C VAL A 133 3.07 -17.67 -11.85
N LYS A 134 1.94 -16.99 -12.02
CA LYS A 134 1.69 -16.05 -13.11
C LYS A 134 1.48 -14.65 -12.57
N GLY A 135 1.77 -13.63 -13.36
CA GLY A 135 1.45 -12.26 -12.97
C GLY A 135 2.29 -11.20 -13.66
N LYS A 136 2.07 -10.00 -13.20
CA LYS A 136 2.78 -8.80 -13.65
C LYS A 136 3.25 -8.01 -12.44
N ILE A 137 4.52 -7.66 -12.38
CA ILE A 137 5.08 -6.72 -11.40
C ILE A 137 5.49 -5.44 -12.12
N SER A 138 4.85 -4.32 -11.79
CA SER A 138 5.20 -3.00 -12.31
C SER A 138 6.02 -2.22 -11.28
N ILE A 139 7.25 -1.88 -11.63
CA ILE A 139 8.20 -1.19 -10.74
C ILE A 139 8.86 0.00 -11.42
N ILE A 140 9.30 0.94 -10.61
CA ILE A 140 10.05 2.13 -11.03
C ILE A 140 11.32 2.20 -10.19
N ASN A 141 12.47 2.29 -10.84
CA ASN A 141 13.69 2.67 -10.15
C ASN A 141 13.72 4.18 -9.98
N CYS A 142 13.52 4.66 -8.76
CA CYS A 142 13.51 6.10 -8.47
C CYS A 142 14.91 6.68 -8.29
N SER A 143 15.98 5.87 -8.18
CA SER A 143 17.37 6.32 -8.01
C SER A 143 18.06 6.65 -9.34
N ASN A 144 19.28 7.17 -9.21
CA ASN A 144 20.19 7.41 -10.32
C ASN A 144 21.16 6.25 -10.57
N GLU A 145 20.99 5.12 -9.85
CA GLU A 145 21.84 3.95 -9.94
C GLU A 145 21.10 2.78 -10.58
N ILE A 146 21.84 1.87 -11.19
CA ILE A 146 21.30 0.62 -11.70
C ILE A 146 20.99 -0.29 -10.51
N GLN A 147 19.80 -0.90 -10.50
CA GLN A 147 19.41 -1.87 -9.49
C GLN A 147 19.35 -3.27 -10.11
N GLU A 148 20.00 -4.23 -9.44
CA GLU A 148 19.97 -5.65 -9.81
C GLU A 148 19.46 -6.49 -8.65
N PHE A 149 18.51 -7.39 -8.91
CA PHE A 149 17.89 -8.22 -7.88
C PHE A 149 17.25 -9.47 -8.47
N LYS A 150 16.92 -10.41 -7.58
CA LYS A 150 16.01 -11.54 -7.81
C LYS A 150 14.69 -11.26 -7.11
N ILE A 151 13.68 -12.05 -7.45
CA ILE A 151 12.35 -11.94 -6.89
C ILE A 151 11.98 -13.27 -6.24
N LYS A 152 11.40 -13.22 -5.06
CA LYS A 152 10.68 -14.34 -4.45
C LYS A 152 9.25 -13.93 -4.13
N VAL A 153 8.30 -14.78 -4.46
CA VAL A 153 6.86 -14.54 -4.25
C VAL A 153 6.41 -15.40 -3.09
N LYS A 154 5.68 -14.81 -2.16
CA LYS A 154 5.17 -15.54 -0.99
C LYS A 154 4.11 -16.54 -1.41
N THR A 155 4.20 -17.73 -0.87
CA THR A 155 3.23 -18.79 -1.12
C THR A 155 1.91 -18.46 -0.43
N PRO A 156 0.77 -18.53 -1.13
CA PRO A 156 -0.53 -18.35 -0.51
C PRO A 156 -0.78 -19.37 0.61
N PRO A 157 -1.55 -19.04 1.66
CA PRO A 157 -1.76 -19.93 2.82
C PRO A 157 -2.27 -21.32 2.45
N LEU A 158 -3.24 -21.41 1.53
CA LEU A 158 -3.80 -22.69 1.05
C LEU A 158 -2.73 -23.57 0.37
N VAL A 159 -1.89 -22.97 -0.47
CA VAL A 159 -0.79 -23.69 -1.14
C VAL A 159 0.30 -24.05 -0.14
N LYS A 160 0.66 -23.14 0.76
CA LYS A 160 1.66 -23.35 1.81
C LYS A 160 1.30 -24.55 2.71
N SER A 161 0.03 -24.72 3.06
CA SER A 161 -0.44 -25.87 3.87
C SER A 161 -0.14 -27.23 3.22
N GLN A 162 -0.11 -27.28 1.89
CA GLN A 162 0.15 -28.49 1.11
C GLN A 162 1.63 -28.77 0.90
N ILE A 163 2.45 -27.74 0.62
CA ILE A 163 3.84 -27.91 0.20
C ILE A 163 4.87 -27.49 1.26
N LYS A 164 4.44 -26.85 2.35
CA LYS A 164 5.31 -26.37 3.46
C LYS A 164 6.47 -25.48 3.00
N LYS A 165 6.24 -24.65 1.98
CA LYS A 165 7.21 -23.71 1.44
C LYS A 165 6.70 -22.29 1.55
N ASP A 166 7.52 -21.39 2.06
CA ASP A 166 7.11 -19.99 2.31
C ASP A 166 7.19 -19.10 1.08
N TYR A 167 8.12 -19.37 0.17
CA TYR A 167 8.37 -18.53 -1.01
C TYR A 167 8.74 -19.35 -2.23
N PHE A 168 8.28 -18.91 -3.40
CA PHE A 168 8.79 -19.31 -4.71
C PHE A 168 9.84 -18.31 -5.17
N VAL A 169 11.06 -18.79 -5.40
CA VAL A 169 12.15 -17.96 -5.93
C VAL A 169 12.12 -18.02 -7.44
N LEU A 170 11.90 -16.88 -8.09
CA LEU A 170 11.89 -16.81 -9.55
C LEU A 170 13.29 -16.96 -10.11
N SER A 171 13.41 -17.64 -11.24
CA SER A 171 14.68 -17.96 -11.89
C SER A 171 15.40 -16.74 -12.42
N LYS A 172 14.65 -15.73 -12.88
CA LYS A 172 15.17 -14.57 -13.58
C LYS A 172 15.78 -13.53 -12.64
N LYS A 173 17.05 -13.18 -12.90
CA LYS A 173 17.67 -11.96 -12.36
C LYS A 173 17.19 -10.74 -13.14
N VAL A 174 16.75 -9.71 -12.44
CA VAL A 174 16.22 -8.48 -13.01
C VAL A 174 17.25 -7.37 -12.87
N LYS A 175 17.42 -6.59 -13.94
CA LYS A 175 18.20 -5.36 -13.97
C LYS A 175 17.32 -4.22 -14.43
N ILE A 176 17.29 -3.12 -13.67
CA ILE A 176 16.51 -1.91 -13.98
C ILE A 176 17.41 -0.68 -13.96
N TYR A 177 17.34 0.11 -15.03
CA TYR A 177 18.17 1.30 -15.18
C TYR A 177 17.62 2.49 -14.38
N PRO A 178 18.45 3.53 -14.17
CA PRO A 178 18.03 4.75 -13.48
C PRO A 178 16.76 5.35 -14.06
N ARG A 179 15.84 5.75 -13.18
CA ARG A 179 14.56 6.40 -13.53
C ARG A 179 13.66 5.60 -14.49
N GLN A 180 13.96 4.33 -14.73
CA GLN A 180 13.19 3.46 -15.61
C GLN A 180 11.96 2.90 -14.89
N LYS A 181 10.80 2.93 -15.57
CA LYS A 181 9.66 2.06 -15.27
C LYS A 181 9.84 0.74 -16.02
N ARG A 182 9.55 -0.37 -15.38
CA ARG A 182 9.61 -1.70 -15.99
C ARG A 182 8.49 -2.59 -15.52
N ASP A 183 7.82 -3.21 -16.48
CA ASP A 183 6.84 -4.26 -16.25
C ASP A 183 7.53 -5.62 -16.41
N LEU A 184 7.42 -6.44 -15.39
CA LEU A 184 8.00 -7.78 -15.33
C LEU A 184 6.84 -8.78 -15.42
N TYR A 185 6.77 -9.51 -16.52
CA TYR A 185 5.82 -10.60 -16.67
C TYR A 185 6.42 -11.88 -16.10
N ILE A 186 5.66 -12.54 -15.26
CA ILE A 186 6.01 -13.77 -14.55
C ILE A 186 5.13 -14.87 -15.12
N ASN A 187 5.77 -15.98 -15.46
CA ASN A 187 5.11 -17.23 -15.81
C ASN A 187 6.15 -18.34 -15.57
N GLU A 188 6.20 -18.85 -14.32
CA GLU A 188 7.16 -19.87 -13.92
C GLU A 188 6.46 -21.07 -13.30
N GLU A 189 6.89 -22.25 -13.68
CA GLU A 189 6.38 -23.52 -13.20
C GLU A 189 7.34 -24.14 -12.18
N PHE A 190 6.75 -24.74 -11.14
CA PHE A 190 7.48 -25.41 -10.07
C PHE A 190 6.87 -26.81 -9.87
N ASP A 191 7.72 -27.83 -9.86
CA ASP A 191 7.29 -29.21 -9.65
C ASP A 191 7.00 -29.47 -8.17
N TYR A 192 5.73 -29.74 -7.85
CA TYR A 192 5.26 -30.09 -6.53
C TYR A 192 4.09 -31.07 -6.60
N LYS A 193 4.10 -32.11 -5.75
CA LYS A 193 2.95 -33.00 -5.59
C LYS A 193 1.95 -32.38 -4.64
N LEU A 194 0.80 -32.02 -5.16
CA LEU A 194 -0.34 -31.48 -4.40
C LEU A 194 -1.36 -32.59 -4.13
N LYS A 195 -2.06 -32.47 -3.01
CA LYS A 195 -3.15 -33.39 -2.67
C LYS A 195 -4.41 -33.14 -3.50
N GLU A 196 -4.67 -31.87 -3.78
CA GLU A 196 -5.85 -31.39 -4.49
C GLU A 196 -5.45 -30.30 -5.49
N ASN A 197 -6.21 -30.20 -6.59
CA ASN A 197 -6.08 -29.07 -7.50
C ASN A 197 -6.75 -27.87 -6.85
N SER A 198 -6.09 -26.73 -6.85
CA SER A 198 -6.63 -25.48 -6.36
C SER A 198 -6.15 -24.34 -7.23
N ILE A 199 -7.03 -23.40 -7.52
CA ILE A 199 -6.67 -22.13 -8.15
C ILE A 199 -6.81 -21.10 -7.08
N PHE A 200 -5.74 -20.40 -6.78
CA PHE A 200 -5.76 -19.21 -5.94
C PHE A 200 -5.61 -17.99 -6.85
N TYR A 201 -6.72 -17.29 -7.03
CA TYR A 201 -6.77 -16.07 -7.80
C TYR A 201 -7.17 -14.91 -6.92
N ASP A 202 -6.24 -13.99 -6.64
CA ASP A 202 -6.57 -12.68 -6.12
C ASP A 202 -5.57 -11.66 -6.66
N GLU A 203 -6.06 -10.79 -7.54
CA GLU A 203 -5.24 -9.77 -8.22
C GLU A 203 -4.55 -8.81 -7.25
N ASN A 204 -5.06 -8.66 -6.03
CA ASN A 204 -4.63 -7.66 -5.06
C ASN A 204 -3.93 -8.25 -3.84
N ILE A 205 -4.16 -9.52 -3.53
CA ILE A 205 -3.58 -10.19 -2.37
C ILE A 205 -2.29 -10.90 -2.77
N PHE A 206 -1.18 -10.20 -2.70
CA PHE A 206 0.15 -10.78 -2.95
C PHE A 206 1.20 -10.17 -2.03
N GLU A 207 2.27 -10.92 -1.80
CA GLU A 207 3.50 -10.44 -1.20
C GLU A 207 4.67 -10.95 -2.02
N TYR A 208 5.59 -10.07 -2.39
CA TYR A 208 6.84 -10.48 -2.99
C TYR A 208 8.02 -9.71 -2.39
N VAL A 209 9.20 -10.31 -2.51
CA VAL A 209 10.44 -9.75 -2.01
C VAL A 209 11.42 -9.59 -3.15
N LEU A 210 11.92 -8.37 -3.32
CA LEU A 210 13.13 -8.13 -4.12
C LEU A 210 14.33 -8.34 -3.22
N PHE A 211 15.34 -9.06 -3.68
CA PHE A 211 16.53 -9.33 -2.91
C PHE A 211 17.78 -9.42 -3.78
N ASN A 212 18.89 -9.03 -3.21
CA ASN A 212 20.24 -9.22 -3.73
C ASN A 212 21.18 -9.56 -2.57
N ASP A 213 22.50 -9.60 -2.82
CA ASP A 213 23.48 -9.97 -1.82
C ASP A 213 23.63 -8.96 -0.68
N LYS A 214 23.10 -7.75 -0.83
CA LYS A 214 23.27 -6.63 0.12
C LYS A 214 21.98 -6.27 0.85
N ASP A 215 20.81 -6.49 0.23
CA ASP A 215 19.56 -5.91 0.71
C ASP A 215 18.35 -6.77 0.30
N GLN A 216 17.26 -6.61 1.05
CA GLN A 216 15.97 -7.16 0.67
C GLN A 216 14.85 -6.19 1.02
N ILE A 217 13.83 -6.13 0.18
CA ILE A 217 12.66 -5.30 0.39
C ILE A 217 11.38 -6.08 0.09
N ILE A 218 10.41 -5.99 1.00
CA ILE A 218 9.12 -6.68 0.90
C ILE A 218 8.08 -5.71 0.35
N PHE A 219 7.29 -6.15 -0.62
CA PHE A 219 6.15 -5.42 -1.15
C PHE A 219 4.87 -6.24 -0.98
N LYS A 220 3.79 -5.58 -0.52
CA LYS A 220 2.48 -6.18 -0.33
C LYS A 220 1.45 -5.51 -1.24
N GLY A 221 0.60 -6.31 -1.86
CA GLY A 221 -0.50 -5.84 -2.69
C GLY A 221 -1.64 -5.30 -1.85
N SER A 222 -2.14 -6.10 -0.91
CA SER A 222 -3.21 -5.74 0.01
C SER A 222 -2.73 -5.78 1.46
N SER A 223 -3.39 -5.00 2.33
CA SER A 223 -3.25 -5.10 3.78
C SER A 223 -3.85 -6.38 4.34
N ASP A 224 -4.72 -7.03 3.57
CA ASP A 224 -5.56 -8.14 3.99
C ASP A 224 -4.87 -9.50 3.84
N TYR A 225 -3.69 -9.54 3.22
CA TYR A 225 -2.90 -10.76 3.04
C TYR A 225 -2.75 -11.60 4.32
N TYR A 226 -2.64 -10.94 5.49
CA TYR A 226 -2.52 -11.62 6.79
C TYR A 226 -3.85 -12.07 7.38
N PHE A 227 -4.96 -11.57 6.87
CA PHE A 227 -6.28 -12.01 7.35
C PHE A 227 -6.56 -13.44 6.93
N GLU A 228 -6.26 -13.79 5.68
CA GLU A 228 -6.41 -15.16 5.19
C GLU A 228 -5.47 -16.15 5.88
N GLU A 229 -4.25 -15.71 6.27
CA GLU A 229 -3.30 -16.57 7.00
C GLU A 229 -3.82 -16.99 8.39
N ASN A 230 -4.75 -16.23 8.99
CA ASN A 230 -5.36 -16.50 10.30
C ASN A 230 -6.74 -17.17 10.22
N MET A 231 -7.30 -17.36 9.03
CA MET A 231 -8.60 -18.02 8.86
C MET A 231 -8.50 -19.53 8.60
N TYR A 232 -7.32 -20.05 8.39
CA TYR A 232 -6.99 -21.45 8.14
C TYR A 232 -5.91 -21.93 9.13
#